data_710936b3f7fa28a3d8dfa566ded96f0b
#
_entry.id   710936b3f7fa28a3d8dfa566ded96f0b
#
_cell.length_a   1.000
_cell.length_b   1.000
_cell.length_c   1.000
_cell.angle_alpha   90.00
_cell.angle_beta   90.00
_cell.angle_gamma   90.00
#
_symmetry.space_group_name_H-M   'P 1'
#
loop_
_entity.id
_entity.type
_entity.pdbx_description
1 polymer ?
#
loop_
_entity_poly.entity_id
_entity_poly.type
_entity_poly.pdbx_seq_one_letter_code
_entity_poly.pdbx_strand_id
1 'polypeptide(L)'
;TQGVSSAASDVYKRQMYIGSNGSPGLMHCLWEIIDNAVDEAVAGNGSKIDIILHDDGSVEVHDRGRGIPVDVEPRTGLTGVEVVFTKLHAGGKFGGGSYAASGGLHGVGASVVNALSERLDVEVDRGGKTYAMSFHRGEPGLFADSGEKRPDAKFTPFQDKSELRVVGKAPRGTSGTRIRYWADHQIFTKDAAFQLNDLVTRARQTAFLVPGLELVIRDERAANGSEVEGQPIETSYRYDGGISEFVEYLANDAPVTDTWRIQGEGTFKETVCLLYTSPSPRDLSTS
;
A
#
# COMPACT_ATOMS: atom_id res chain seq x y z
N THR A 1 33.68 -1.94 -15.47
CA THR A 1 33.09 -3.29 -15.36
C THR A 1 32.68 -3.66 -13.90
N GLN A 2 33.16 -2.95 -12.87
CA GLN A 2 32.77 -3.20 -11.47
C GLN A 2 31.40 -2.61 -11.09
N GLY A 3 30.93 -1.56 -11.76
CA GLY A 3 29.66 -0.90 -11.46
C GLY A 3 28.41 -1.72 -11.86
N VAL A 4 28.48 -2.50 -12.94
CA VAL A 4 27.35 -3.30 -13.43
C VAL A 4 27.11 -4.54 -12.55
N SER A 5 28.17 -5.09 -11.95
CA SER A 5 28.09 -6.25 -11.06
C SER A 5 27.42 -5.92 -9.72
N SER A 6 27.59 -4.71 -9.17
CA SER A 6 26.95 -4.32 -7.90
C SER A 6 25.46 -4.03 -8.09
N ALA A 7 25.08 -3.33 -9.16
CA ALA A 7 23.68 -3.02 -9.44
C ALA A 7 22.85 -4.30 -9.71
N ALA A 8 23.37 -5.23 -10.52
CA ALA A 8 22.69 -6.51 -10.77
C ALA A 8 22.56 -7.36 -9.48
N SER A 9 23.59 -7.36 -8.62
CA SER A 9 23.54 -8.03 -7.31
C SER A 9 22.49 -7.39 -6.38
N ASP A 10 22.35 -6.07 -6.42
CA ASP A 10 21.38 -5.36 -5.57
C ASP A 10 19.94 -5.55 -6.07
N VAL A 11 19.71 -5.57 -7.38
CA VAL A 11 18.40 -5.93 -7.96
C VAL A 11 18.02 -7.37 -7.60
N TYR A 12 18.95 -8.33 -7.76
CA TYR A 12 18.72 -9.73 -7.39
C TYR A 12 18.37 -9.89 -5.89
N LYS A 13 19.09 -9.21 -4.99
CA LYS A 13 18.78 -9.23 -3.56
C LYS A 13 17.39 -8.66 -3.27
N ARG A 14 16.97 -7.62 -3.98
CA ARG A 14 15.64 -7.02 -3.81
C ARG A 14 14.52 -7.92 -4.34
N GLN A 15 14.75 -8.65 -5.45
CA GLN A 15 13.82 -9.69 -5.92
C GLN A 15 13.60 -10.79 -4.88
N MET A 16 14.59 -11.11 -4.04
CA MET A 16 14.41 -12.09 -2.96
C MET A 16 13.35 -11.66 -1.93
N TYR A 17 13.10 -10.37 -1.75
CA TYR A 17 12.05 -9.87 -0.84
C TYR A 17 10.64 -10.10 -1.37
N ILE A 18 10.44 -10.11 -2.68
CA ILE A 18 9.13 -10.30 -3.30
C ILE A 18 8.85 -11.75 -3.72
N GLY A 19 9.86 -12.63 -3.68
CA GLY A 19 9.74 -14.07 -3.90
C GLY A 19 9.43 -14.53 -5.33
N SER A 20 9.05 -13.62 -6.24
CA SER A 20 8.66 -13.92 -7.63
C SER A 20 8.82 -12.69 -8.52
N ASN A 21 9.09 -12.90 -9.81
CA ASN A 21 9.06 -11.84 -10.83
C ASN A 21 7.80 -11.88 -11.71
N GLY A 22 6.85 -12.73 -11.39
CA GLY A 22 5.52 -12.76 -12.02
C GLY A 22 4.48 -11.98 -11.23
N SER A 23 3.20 -12.20 -11.54
CA SER A 23 2.06 -11.56 -10.88
C SER A 23 2.09 -11.67 -9.34
N PRO A 24 2.47 -12.80 -8.71
CA PRO A 24 2.56 -12.85 -7.24
C PRO A 24 3.55 -11.84 -6.65
N GLY A 25 4.73 -11.67 -7.27
CA GLY A 25 5.72 -10.68 -6.83
C GLY A 25 5.24 -9.24 -7.05
N LEU A 26 4.56 -8.98 -8.16
CA LEU A 26 3.95 -7.70 -8.45
C LEU A 26 2.86 -7.34 -7.42
N MET A 27 2.00 -8.30 -7.07
CA MET A 27 1.01 -8.15 -6.01
C MET A 27 1.67 -7.90 -4.65
N HIS A 28 2.81 -8.56 -4.37
CA HIS A 28 3.55 -8.34 -3.13
C HIS A 28 4.03 -6.88 -3.03
N CYS A 29 4.56 -6.30 -4.11
CA CYS A 29 4.89 -4.86 -4.16
C CYS A 29 3.69 -3.97 -3.83
N LEU A 30 2.51 -4.28 -4.36
CA LEU A 30 1.29 -3.53 -4.08
C LEU A 30 0.89 -3.65 -2.60
N TRP A 31 0.99 -4.86 -2.03
CA TRP A 31 0.70 -5.07 -0.60
C TRP A 31 1.59 -4.25 0.32
N GLU A 32 2.88 -4.14 0.03
CA GLU A 32 3.79 -3.32 0.83
C GLU A 32 3.38 -1.84 0.88
N ILE A 33 2.87 -1.30 -0.22
CA ILE A 33 2.38 0.10 -0.25
C ILE A 33 1.03 0.23 0.46
N ILE A 34 0.11 -0.72 0.27
CA ILE A 34 -1.19 -0.72 0.94
C ILE A 34 -1.01 -0.89 2.46
N ASP A 35 -0.16 -1.82 2.89
CA ASP A 35 0.07 -2.10 4.31
C ASP A 35 0.64 -0.86 5.04
N ASN A 36 1.50 -0.05 4.39
CA ASN A 36 1.95 1.24 4.95
C ASN A 36 0.78 2.23 5.14
N ALA A 37 -0.16 2.28 4.20
CA ALA A 37 -1.36 3.11 4.32
C ALA A 37 -2.31 2.59 5.41
N VAL A 38 -2.44 1.27 5.54
CA VAL A 38 -3.22 0.61 6.61
C VAL A 38 -2.61 0.88 7.99
N ASP A 39 -1.29 0.87 8.12
CA ASP A 39 -0.59 1.18 9.37
C ASP A 39 -0.92 2.61 9.87
N GLU A 40 -1.05 3.59 8.97
CA GLU A 40 -1.52 4.93 9.32
C GLU A 40 -2.96 4.92 9.86
N ALA A 41 -3.85 4.12 9.26
CA ALA A 41 -5.22 3.99 9.71
C ALA A 41 -5.30 3.27 11.08
N VAL A 42 -4.54 2.21 11.29
CA VAL A 42 -4.42 1.49 12.57
C VAL A 42 -3.88 2.41 13.67
N ALA A 43 -2.96 3.32 13.32
CA ALA A 43 -2.47 4.35 14.24
C ALA A 43 -3.48 5.48 14.50
N GLY A 44 -4.71 5.37 13.99
CA GLY A 44 -5.78 6.36 14.15
C GLY A 44 -5.65 7.59 13.23
N ASN A 45 -4.83 7.50 12.20
CA ASN A 45 -4.61 8.58 11.25
C ASN A 45 -5.24 8.25 9.90
N GLY A 46 -6.38 8.83 9.63
CA GLY A 46 -7.14 8.60 8.40
C GLY A 46 -8.05 7.36 8.48
N SER A 47 -9.05 7.34 7.63
CA SER A 47 -10.08 6.30 7.59
C SER A 47 -10.43 5.88 6.16
N LYS A 48 -9.63 6.31 5.19
CA LYS A 48 -9.87 5.98 3.79
C LYS A 48 -8.57 5.76 3.04
N ILE A 49 -8.55 4.71 2.20
CA ILE A 49 -7.48 4.41 1.27
C ILE A 49 -8.11 4.17 -0.09
N ASP A 50 -7.69 4.94 -1.09
CA ASP A 50 -8.06 4.76 -2.47
C ASP A 50 -6.95 3.97 -3.20
N ILE A 51 -7.32 2.92 -3.94
CA ILE A 51 -6.41 2.07 -4.71
C ILE A 51 -6.89 2.07 -6.15
N ILE A 52 -6.05 2.52 -7.09
CA ILE A 52 -6.43 2.67 -8.49
C ILE A 52 -5.47 1.85 -9.36
N LEU A 53 -6.03 0.93 -10.15
CA LEU A 53 -5.33 0.23 -11.22
C LEU A 53 -5.57 1.00 -12.51
N HIS A 54 -4.56 1.74 -12.96
CA HIS A 54 -4.68 2.59 -14.15
C HIS A 54 -4.54 1.78 -15.45
N ASP A 55 -5.09 2.29 -16.53
CA ASP A 55 -5.05 1.71 -17.89
C ASP A 55 -3.63 1.72 -18.50
N ASP A 56 -2.75 2.60 -18.02
CA ASP A 56 -1.34 2.68 -18.42
C ASP A 56 -0.43 1.66 -17.72
N GLY A 57 -1.02 0.73 -16.95
CA GLY A 57 -0.32 -0.32 -16.23
C GLY A 57 0.28 0.11 -14.89
N SER A 58 0.13 1.38 -14.49
CA SER A 58 0.50 1.83 -13.15
C SER A 58 -0.54 1.48 -12.10
N VAL A 59 -0.13 1.51 -10.85
CA VAL A 59 -1.03 1.45 -9.70
C VAL A 59 -0.80 2.65 -8.81
N GLU A 60 -1.89 3.16 -8.24
CA GLU A 60 -1.87 4.28 -7.30
C GLU A 60 -2.50 3.86 -5.98
N VAL A 61 -1.88 4.22 -4.87
CA VAL A 61 -2.43 4.10 -3.52
C VAL A 61 -2.40 5.47 -2.87
N HIS A 62 -3.55 5.91 -2.36
CA HIS A 62 -3.70 7.21 -1.73
C HIS A 62 -4.36 7.05 -0.36
N ASP A 63 -3.62 7.27 0.72
CA ASP A 63 -4.13 7.33 2.08
C ASP A 63 -4.54 8.76 2.50
N ARG A 64 -5.32 8.83 3.56
CA ARG A 64 -5.71 10.09 4.24
C ARG A 64 -5.05 10.20 5.62
N GLY A 65 -3.84 9.66 5.75
CA GLY A 65 -3.06 9.68 6.98
C GLY A 65 -2.39 11.03 7.25
N ARG A 66 -1.34 11.02 8.08
CA ARG A 66 -0.56 12.23 8.43
C ARG A 66 0.30 12.77 7.28
N GLY A 67 0.51 11.97 6.25
CA GLY A 67 1.52 12.17 5.22
C GLY A 67 2.94 11.86 5.71
N ILE A 68 3.75 11.31 4.84
CA ILE A 68 5.17 11.03 5.11
C ILE A 68 5.87 12.33 5.56
N PRO A 69 6.80 12.30 6.55
CA PRO A 69 7.57 13.46 6.96
C PRO A 69 8.31 14.11 5.79
N VAL A 70 8.14 15.42 5.64
CA VAL A 70 8.76 16.21 4.56
C VAL A 70 10.03 16.94 4.99
N ASP A 71 10.26 16.99 6.32
CA ASP A 71 11.42 17.63 6.90
C ASP A 71 12.70 16.84 6.62
N VAL A 72 13.84 17.54 6.66
CA VAL A 72 15.16 16.89 6.51
C VAL A 72 15.52 16.15 7.79
N GLU A 73 15.84 14.87 7.66
CA GLU A 73 16.30 14.04 8.78
C GLU A 73 17.78 14.39 9.08
N PRO A 74 18.10 14.82 10.34
CA PRO A 74 19.41 15.38 10.65
C PRO A 74 20.60 14.43 10.43
N ARG A 75 20.39 13.10 10.58
CA ARG A 75 21.47 12.11 10.47
C ARG A 75 21.83 11.80 9.02
N THR A 76 20.84 11.82 8.12
CA THR A 76 21.04 11.47 6.71
C THR A 76 21.18 12.71 5.83
N GLY A 77 20.69 13.86 6.27
CA GLY A 77 20.59 15.06 5.46
C GLY A 77 19.54 14.97 4.33
N LEU A 78 18.75 13.90 4.31
CA LEU A 78 17.72 13.62 3.31
C LEU A 78 16.34 13.98 3.85
N THR A 79 15.39 14.27 2.97
CA THR A 79 13.98 14.44 3.38
C THR A 79 13.38 13.12 3.84
N GLY A 80 12.37 13.15 4.72
CA GLY A 80 11.70 11.93 5.17
C GLY A 80 11.16 11.10 4.02
N VAL A 81 10.61 11.72 2.96
CA VAL A 81 10.17 11.05 1.74
C VAL A 81 11.33 10.28 1.11
N GLU A 82 12.46 10.92 0.89
CA GLU A 82 13.61 10.27 0.28
C GLU A 82 14.16 9.12 1.15
N VAL A 83 14.20 9.30 2.47
CA VAL A 83 14.64 8.26 3.40
C VAL A 83 13.75 7.01 3.30
N VAL A 84 12.42 7.18 3.27
CA VAL A 84 11.45 6.07 3.16
C VAL A 84 11.66 5.27 1.88
N PHE A 85 11.91 5.95 0.75
CA PHE A 85 11.99 5.29 -0.55
C PHE A 85 13.39 4.87 -0.99
N THR A 86 14.46 5.32 -0.30
CA THR A 86 15.84 4.98 -0.70
C THR A 86 16.64 4.22 0.35
N LYS A 87 16.21 4.21 1.62
CA LYS A 87 16.95 3.54 2.69
C LYS A 87 16.23 2.30 3.18
N LEU A 88 16.92 1.17 3.17
CA LEU A 88 16.44 -0.05 3.82
C LEU A 88 16.28 0.19 5.33
N HIS A 89 15.22 -0.34 5.94
CA HIS A 89 14.89 -0.20 7.37
C HIS A 89 14.60 1.25 7.84
N ALA A 90 14.03 2.07 6.97
CA ALA A 90 13.67 3.45 7.32
C ALA A 90 12.44 3.55 8.24
N GLY A 91 11.51 2.59 8.17
CA GLY A 91 10.21 2.64 8.86
C GLY A 91 10.29 2.71 10.39
N GLY A 92 11.33 2.17 11.03
CA GLY A 92 11.50 2.20 12.49
C GLY A 92 12.18 3.46 13.05
N LYS A 93 12.55 4.44 12.21
CA LYS A 93 13.46 5.53 12.60
C LYS A 93 12.82 6.91 12.75
N PHE A 94 11.55 7.06 12.38
CA PHE A 94 10.84 8.33 12.49
C PHE A 94 10.03 8.43 13.79
N GLY A 95 10.67 8.85 14.87
CA GLY A 95 10.02 9.31 16.10
C GLY A 95 9.64 8.21 17.09
N GLY A 96 9.98 8.45 18.36
CA GLY A 96 9.75 7.54 19.45
C GLY A 96 8.27 7.15 19.61
N GLY A 97 8.00 5.87 19.65
CA GLY A 97 6.82 5.29 20.26
C GLY A 97 5.61 4.99 19.38
N SER A 98 5.40 5.69 18.25
CA SER A 98 4.15 5.53 17.49
C SER A 98 4.19 4.51 16.34
N TYR A 99 5.37 4.06 15.94
CA TYR A 99 5.55 3.05 14.88
C TYR A 99 5.91 1.64 15.40
N ALA A 100 5.79 1.43 16.71
CA ALA A 100 6.11 0.12 17.32
C ALA A 100 5.06 -0.98 17.02
N ALA A 101 3.93 -0.61 16.44
CA ALA A 101 2.82 -1.52 16.12
C ALA A 101 2.62 -1.69 14.59
N SER A 102 3.62 -1.38 13.75
CA SER A 102 3.47 -1.56 12.31
C SER A 102 3.43 -3.05 11.95
N GLY A 103 2.38 -3.48 11.30
CA GLY A 103 2.22 -4.84 10.77
C GLY A 103 3.19 -5.18 9.63
N GLY A 104 3.89 -4.18 9.10
CA GLY A 104 4.97 -4.34 8.14
C GLY A 104 6.20 -4.96 8.80
N LEU A 105 6.41 -6.25 8.57
CA LEU A 105 7.40 -7.12 9.23
C LEU A 105 8.84 -6.60 9.16
N HIS A 106 9.20 -5.66 8.26
CA HIS A 106 10.62 -5.31 8.04
C HIS A 106 10.93 -3.82 7.80
N GLY A 107 9.94 -2.94 7.55
CA GLY A 107 10.19 -1.51 7.25
C GLY A 107 11.05 -1.27 6.00
N VAL A 108 11.06 -2.23 5.08
CA VAL A 108 11.87 -2.21 3.85
C VAL A 108 11.01 -2.08 2.59
N GLY A 109 9.70 -2.31 2.69
CA GLY A 109 8.80 -2.49 1.55
C GLY A 109 8.83 -1.34 0.56
N ALA A 110 8.64 -0.10 1.00
CA ALA A 110 8.59 1.06 0.10
C ALA A 110 9.89 1.26 -0.69
N SER A 111 11.07 1.06 -0.07
CA SER A 111 12.36 1.19 -0.76
C SER A 111 12.63 0.04 -1.75
N VAL A 112 12.09 -1.15 -1.45
CA VAL A 112 12.14 -2.29 -2.38
C VAL A 112 11.22 -2.04 -3.57
N VAL A 113 9.97 -1.61 -3.33
CA VAL A 113 9.03 -1.26 -4.42
C VAL A 113 9.62 -0.19 -5.32
N ASN A 114 10.19 0.89 -4.75
CA ASN A 114 10.85 1.94 -5.51
C ASN A 114 11.95 1.39 -6.43
N ALA A 115 12.78 0.50 -5.90
CA ALA A 115 13.88 -0.07 -6.68
C ALA A 115 13.44 -1.08 -7.75
N LEU A 116 12.24 -1.63 -7.64
CA LEU A 116 11.63 -2.56 -8.59
C LEU A 116 10.65 -1.86 -9.55
N SER A 117 10.55 -0.53 -9.44
CA SER A 117 9.71 0.30 -10.31
C SER A 117 10.55 0.98 -11.37
N GLU A 118 10.06 1.00 -12.60
CA GLU A 118 10.64 1.83 -13.66
C GLU A 118 10.47 3.31 -13.33
N ARG A 119 9.29 3.68 -12.81
CA ARG A 119 8.98 5.00 -12.27
C ARG A 119 8.17 4.86 -11.00
N LEU A 120 8.44 5.70 -10.02
CA LEU A 120 7.63 5.87 -8.83
C LEU A 120 7.51 7.36 -8.50
N ASP A 121 6.27 7.83 -8.37
CA ASP A 121 5.93 9.20 -7.98
C ASP A 121 5.30 9.20 -6.60
N VAL A 122 5.76 10.09 -5.74
CA VAL A 122 5.20 10.33 -4.39
C VAL A 122 4.69 11.75 -4.31
N GLU A 123 3.46 11.91 -3.87
CA GLU A 123 2.89 13.18 -3.47
C GLU A 123 2.48 13.12 -2.00
N VAL A 124 2.78 14.17 -1.25
CA VAL A 124 2.47 14.26 0.19
C VAL A 124 1.75 15.56 0.47
N ASP A 125 0.53 15.45 0.96
CA ASP A 125 -0.23 16.56 1.48
C ASP A 125 0.09 16.76 2.96
N ARG A 126 0.78 17.86 3.30
CA ARG A 126 1.18 18.16 4.67
C ARG A 126 1.35 19.64 4.90
N GLY A 127 0.85 20.17 6.04
CA GLY A 127 1.00 21.57 6.39
C GLY A 127 0.39 22.55 5.38
N GLY A 128 -0.69 22.15 4.69
CA GLY A 128 -1.37 22.98 3.68
C GLY A 128 -0.64 23.08 2.33
N LYS A 129 0.37 22.24 2.12
CA LYS A 129 1.14 22.16 0.87
C LYS A 129 1.13 20.73 0.34
N THR A 130 1.19 20.59 -0.98
CA THR A 130 1.45 19.33 -1.67
C THR A 130 2.91 19.31 -2.09
N TYR A 131 3.64 18.33 -1.58
CA TYR A 131 5.03 18.04 -1.92
C TYR A 131 5.09 16.89 -2.91
N ALA A 132 6.08 16.89 -3.81
CA ALA A 132 6.29 15.80 -4.76
C ALA A 132 7.76 15.44 -4.92
N MET A 133 8.01 14.14 -5.10
CA MET A 133 9.31 13.56 -5.47
C MET A 133 9.08 12.39 -6.42
N SER A 134 9.94 12.26 -7.42
CA SER A 134 9.90 11.17 -8.40
C SER A 134 11.18 10.36 -8.35
N PHE A 135 11.06 9.07 -8.70
CA PHE A 135 12.17 8.14 -8.71
C PHE A 135 12.15 7.30 -10.00
N HIS A 136 13.33 7.02 -10.55
CA HIS A 136 13.52 6.07 -11.62
C HIS A 136 14.43 4.94 -11.11
N ARG A 137 13.89 3.73 -11.03
CA ARG A 137 14.63 2.54 -10.55
C ARG A 137 15.34 2.76 -9.21
N GLY A 138 14.68 3.44 -8.30
CA GLY A 138 15.19 3.75 -6.97
C GLY A 138 15.99 5.04 -6.86
N GLU A 139 16.33 5.70 -7.97
CA GLU A 139 17.13 6.93 -8.01
C GLU A 139 16.20 8.16 -8.03
N PRO A 140 16.36 9.15 -7.11
CA PRO A 140 15.55 10.35 -7.11
C PRO A 140 15.95 11.33 -8.21
N GLY A 141 14.95 11.97 -8.85
CA GLY A 141 15.20 12.92 -9.93
C GLY A 141 13.94 13.52 -10.52
N LEU A 142 14.05 14.01 -11.76
CA LEU A 142 13.01 14.70 -12.47
C LEU A 142 12.66 14.00 -13.77
N PHE A 143 11.37 13.78 -14.01
CA PHE A 143 10.86 13.39 -15.31
C PHE A 143 10.44 14.63 -16.12
N ALA A 144 10.77 14.65 -17.40
CA ALA A 144 10.33 15.67 -18.35
C ALA A 144 9.00 15.24 -18.97
N ASP A 145 7.93 15.28 -18.17
CA ASP A 145 6.58 14.94 -18.64
C ASP A 145 6.02 16.05 -19.54
N SER A 146 5.37 15.67 -20.65
CA SER A 146 4.72 16.58 -21.60
C SER A 146 3.18 16.51 -21.50
N GLY A 147 2.65 16.39 -20.29
CA GLY A 147 1.22 16.23 -20.00
C GLY A 147 0.99 15.02 -19.11
N GLU A 148 0.74 13.86 -19.70
CA GLU A 148 0.56 12.61 -18.94
C GLU A 148 1.89 12.09 -18.38
N LYS A 149 1.84 11.54 -17.16
CA LYS A 149 2.98 10.88 -16.52
C LYS A 149 3.24 9.55 -17.23
N ARG A 150 4.48 9.35 -17.68
CA ARG A 150 4.89 8.14 -18.40
C ARG A 150 6.21 7.59 -17.86
N PRO A 151 6.37 6.25 -17.74
CA PRO A 151 7.60 5.68 -17.22
C PRO A 151 8.79 5.87 -18.17
N ASP A 152 8.55 5.95 -19.49
CA ASP A 152 9.54 6.17 -20.54
C ASP A 152 9.92 7.66 -20.77
N ALA A 153 9.33 8.60 -19.99
CA ALA A 153 9.70 10.01 -20.08
C ALA A 153 11.18 10.23 -19.73
N LYS A 154 11.79 11.22 -20.36
CA LYS A 154 13.20 11.54 -20.10
C LYS A 154 13.42 11.84 -18.62
N PHE A 155 14.27 11.04 -17.98
CA PHE A 155 14.65 11.21 -16.58
C PHE A 155 15.99 11.90 -16.44
N THR A 156 16.09 12.77 -15.43
CA THR A 156 17.33 13.46 -15.04
C THR A 156 17.51 13.27 -13.53
N PRO A 157 18.52 12.49 -13.09
CA PRO A 157 18.78 12.30 -11.65
C PRO A 157 19.29 13.59 -11.01
N PHE A 158 19.04 13.75 -9.72
CA PHE A 158 19.66 14.80 -8.93
C PHE A 158 21.15 14.50 -8.77
N GLN A 159 22.02 15.52 -8.94
CA GLN A 159 23.47 15.31 -8.91
C GLN A 159 24.08 15.50 -7.51
N ASP A 160 23.74 16.62 -6.85
CA ASP A 160 24.37 16.96 -5.57
C ASP A 160 23.42 16.79 -4.38
N LYS A 161 22.18 17.24 -4.52
CA LYS A 161 21.17 17.22 -3.47
C LYS A 161 19.79 16.98 -4.08
N SER A 162 19.08 16.02 -3.52
CA SER A 162 17.70 15.77 -3.90
C SER A 162 16.78 16.91 -3.47
N GLU A 163 15.77 17.17 -4.28
CA GLU A 163 14.81 18.23 -4.03
C GLU A 163 13.38 17.65 -3.88
N LEU A 164 12.82 17.81 -2.68
CA LEU A 164 11.39 17.61 -2.44
C LEU A 164 10.66 18.90 -2.81
N ARG A 165 9.96 18.90 -3.95
CA ARG A 165 9.35 20.10 -4.52
C ARG A 165 7.95 20.35 -3.96
N VAL A 166 7.63 21.62 -3.70
CA VAL A 166 6.25 22.05 -3.46
C VAL A 166 5.57 22.25 -4.82
N VAL A 167 4.58 21.43 -5.12
CA VAL A 167 3.88 21.42 -6.41
C VAL A 167 2.49 22.05 -6.34
N GLY A 168 1.97 22.27 -5.13
CA GLY A 168 0.65 22.82 -4.95
C GLY A 168 0.31 23.20 -3.52
N LYS A 169 -0.93 23.61 -3.33
CA LYS A 169 -1.55 23.82 -2.01
C LYS A 169 -2.48 22.64 -1.73
N ALA A 170 -2.28 21.98 -0.61
CA ALA A 170 -3.23 20.99 -0.13
C ALA A 170 -4.53 21.67 0.34
N PRO A 171 -5.70 21.07 0.14
CA PRO A 171 -6.95 21.56 0.70
C PRO A 171 -6.84 21.72 2.22
N ARG A 172 -7.60 22.65 2.78
CA ARG A 172 -7.58 22.90 4.23
C ARG A 172 -7.98 21.66 5.01
N GLY A 173 -7.16 21.27 5.99
CA GLY A 173 -7.44 20.12 6.86
C GLY A 173 -7.21 18.75 6.21
N THR A 174 -6.63 18.71 5.01
CA THR A 174 -6.23 17.45 4.38
C THR A 174 -4.75 17.15 4.64
N SER A 175 -4.47 15.89 4.85
CA SER A 175 -3.13 15.32 4.86
C SER A 175 -3.20 13.90 4.30
N GLY A 176 -2.08 13.37 3.85
CA GLY A 176 -2.02 12.02 3.32
C GLY A 176 -0.82 11.82 2.41
N THR A 177 -0.68 10.59 1.92
CA THR A 177 0.35 10.22 0.96
C THR A 177 -0.30 9.56 -0.24
N ARG A 178 0.12 9.97 -1.44
CA ARG A 178 -0.23 9.33 -2.70
C ARG A 178 1.03 8.79 -3.32
N ILE A 179 1.02 7.51 -3.66
CA ILE A 179 2.11 6.79 -4.31
C ILE A 179 1.57 6.20 -5.59
N ARG A 180 2.15 6.56 -6.74
CA ARG A 180 1.87 5.93 -8.03
C ARG A 180 3.14 5.35 -8.60
N TYR A 181 3.10 4.09 -9.06
CA TYR A 181 4.29 3.47 -9.62
C TYR A 181 3.97 2.56 -10.81
N TRP A 182 4.96 2.42 -11.68
CA TRP A 182 5.00 1.52 -12.82
C TRP A 182 6.07 0.46 -12.54
N ALA A 183 5.68 -0.80 -12.55
CA ALA A 183 6.61 -1.90 -12.34
C ALA A 183 7.66 -1.96 -13.46
N ASP A 184 8.93 -2.27 -13.13
CA ASP A 184 9.98 -2.34 -14.12
C ASP A 184 9.87 -3.62 -14.96
N HIS A 185 9.56 -3.49 -16.25
CA HIS A 185 9.49 -4.60 -17.21
C HIS A 185 10.83 -5.27 -17.50
N GLN A 186 11.94 -4.73 -17.01
CA GLN A 186 13.22 -5.44 -17.05
C GLN A 186 13.35 -6.47 -15.91
N ILE A 187 12.53 -6.35 -14.88
CA ILE A 187 12.53 -7.19 -13.68
C ILE A 187 11.37 -8.15 -13.72
N PHE A 188 10.15 -7.62 -13.92
CA PHE A 188 8.93 -8.42 -13.98
C PHE A 188 8.72 -9.02 -15.37
N THR A 189 8.15 -10.22 -15.41
CA THR A 189 7.80 -10.88 -16.67
C THR A 189 6.72 -10.10 -17.41
N LYS A 190 6.68 -10.23 -18.74
CA LYS A 190 5.75 -9.46 -19.58
C LYS A 190 4.28 -9.79 -19.34
N ASP A 191 4.00 -10.96 -18.80
CA ASP A 191 2.67 -11.45 -18.43
C ASP A 191 2.30 -11.14 -16.98
N ALA A 192 3.22 -10.55 -16.20
CA ALA A 192 2.92 -10.11 -14.84
C ALA A 192 1.89 -8.98 -14.86
N ALA A 193 0.80 -9.17 -14.13
CA ALA A 193 -0.29 -8.20 -14.04
C ALA A 193 -0.86 -8.15 -12.62
N PHE A 194 -1.32 -6.98 -12.21
CA PHE A 194 -2.07 -6.82 -10.97
C PHE A 194 -3.39 -7.59 -11.05
N GLN A 195 -3.62 -8.47 -10.06
CA GLN A 195 -4.78 -9.35 -10.00
C GLN A 195 -5.91 -8.69 -9.19
N LEU A 196 -6.98 -8.26 -9.88
CA LEU A 196 -8.11 -7.58 -9.24
C LEU A 196 -8.78 -8.45 -8.17
N ASN A 197 -8.98 -9.74 -8.44
CA ASN A 197 -9.64 -10.65 -7.49
C ASN A 197 -8.84 -10.81 -6.19
N ASP A 198 -7.50 -10.90 -6.28
CA ASP A 198 -6.64 -10.99 -5.10
C ASP A 198 -6.68 -9.68 -4.31
N LEU A 199 -6.66 -8.53 -5.02
CA LEU A 199 -6.77 -7.21 -4.42
C LEU A 199 -8.09 -7.04 -3.67
N VAL A 200 -9.21 -7.35 -4.31
CA VAL A 200 -10.57 -7.29 -3.74
C VAL A 200 -10.69 -8.18 -2.50
N THR A 201 -10.19 -9.42 -2.60
CA THR A 201 -10.24 -10.39 -1.48
C THR A 201 -9.48 -9.88 -0.27
N ARG A 202 -8.23 -9.42 -0.45
CA ARG A 202 -7.41 -8.92 0.65
C ARG A 202 -7.92 -7.59 1.21
N ALA A 203 -8.39 -6.68 0.36
CA ALA A 203 -8.97 -5.40 0.79
C ALA A 203 -10.19 -5.62 1.69
N ARG A 204 -11.07 -6.55 1.31
CA ARG A 204 -12.23 -6.93 2.14
C ARG A 204 -11.80 -7.49 3.50
N GLN A 205 -10.82 -8.39 3.53
CA GLN A 205 -10.28 -8.94 4.78
C GLN A 205 -9.66 -7.85 5.66
N THR A 206 -8.88 -6.94 5.07
CA THR A 206 -8.27 -5.81 5.77
C THR A 206 -9.33 -4.88 6.36
N ALA A 207 -10.40 -4.58 5.62
CA ALA A 207 -11.49 -3.74 6.11
C ALA A 207 -12.23 -4.34 7.31
N PHE A 208 -12.36 -5.68 7.39
CA PHE A 208 -12.87 -6.35 8.59
C PHE A 208 -11.92 -6.25 9.78
N LEU A 209 -10.60 -6.31 9.53
CA LEU A 209 -9.59 -6.27 10.60
C LEU A 209 -9.36 -4.87 11.16
N VAL A 210 -9.67 -3.82 10.40
CA VAL A 210 -9.50 -2.41 10.79
C VAL A 210 -10.85 -1.71 10.77
N PRO A 211 -11.63 -1.77 11.88
CA PRO A 211 -12.98 -1.21 11.93
C PRO A 211 -13.00 0.27 11.55
N GLY A 212 -13.95 0.65 10.68
CA GLY A 212 -14.13 2.02 10.22
C GLY A 212 -13.20 2.47 9.09
N LEU A 213 -12.21 1.65 8.69
CA LEU A 213 -11.40 1.91 7.51
C LEU A 213 -12.19 1.62 6.23
N GLU A 214 -12.27 2.59 5.34
CA GLU A 214 -12.80 2.45 3.99
C GLU A 214 -11.68 2.19 2.98
N LEU A 215 -11.75 1.06 2.28
CA LEU A 215 -10.88 0.70 1.16
C LEU A 215 -11.68 0.79 -0.13
N VAL A 216 -11.30 1.71 -1.01
CA VAL A 216 -11.92 1.91 -2.33
C VAL A 216 -10.96 1.40 -3.40
N ILE A 217 -11.43 0.49 -4.23
CA ILE A 217 -10.69 -0.05 -5.38
C ILE A 217 -11.36 0.43 -6.65
N ARG A 218 -10.57 1.05 -7.53
CA ARG A 218 -10.98 1.43 -8.87
C ARG A 218 -10.09 0.74 -9.90
N ASP A 219 -10.67 -0.01 -10.82
CA ASP A 219 -9.97 -0.61 -11.94
C ASP A 219 -10.31 0.12 -13.23
N GLU A 220 -9.35 0.88 -13.76
CA GLU A 220 -9.48 1.65 -15.00
C GLU A 220 -8.96 0.88 -16.22
N ARG A 221 -8.38 -0.32 -16.02
CA ARG A 221 -7.75 -1.15 -17.05
C ARG A 221 -8.77 -1.78 -17.97
N ALA A 222 -9.34 -1.07 -18.85
CA ALA A 222 -10.33 -1.51 -19.78
C ALA A 222 -11.63 -2.06 -19.14
N ALA A 223 -12.65 -1.57 -19.58
CA ALA A 223 -14.03 -1.99 -19.56
C ALA A 223 -14.34 -3.51 -19.63
N ASN A 224 -13.42 -4.39 -19.35
CA ASN A 224 -13.56 -5.83 -19.32
C ASN A 224 -14.31 -6.27 -18.07
N GLY A 225 -15.63 -6.12 -18.11
CA GLY A 225 -16.53 -6.56 -17.04
C GLY A 225 -17.32 -5.46 -16.35
N SER A 226 -17.20 -4.21 -16.77
CA SER A 226 -18.12 -3.15 -16.36
C SER A 226 -19.50 -3.38 -17.00
N GLU A 227 -20.58 -3.19 -16.24
CA GLU A 227 -21.96 -3.22 -16.77
C GLU A 227 -22.20 -2.12 -17.81
N VAL A 228 -21.34 -1.08 -17.81
CA VAL A 228 -21.35 0.03 -18.75
C VAL A 228 -20.00 0.09 -19.44
N GLU A 229 -19.99 -0.08 -20.76
CA GLU A 229 -18.78 -0.06 -21.59
C GLU A 229 -18.02 1.27 -21.39
N GLY A 230 -16.71 1.18 -21.06
CA GLY A 230 -15.83 2.33 -20.85
C GLY A 230 -15.88 2.94 -19.45
N GLN A 231 -16.63 2.38 -18.49
CA GLN A 231 -16.57 2.84 -17.11
C GLN A 231 -15.66 1.96 -16.24
N PRO A 232 -14.90 2.56 -15.29
CA PRO A 232 -14.08 1.81 -14.36
C PRO A 232 -14.96 0.98 -13.42
N ILE A 233 -14.45 -0.19 -13.01
CA ILE A 233 -15.06 -0.97 -11.94
C ILE A 233 -14.64 -0.32 -10.61
N GLU A 234 -15.62 0.10 -9.80
CA GLU A 234 -15.35 0.65 -8.47
C GLU A 234 -16.02 -0.20 -7.41
N THR A 235 -15.27 -0.56 -6.38
CA THR A 235 -15.76 -1.35 -5.25
C THR A 235 -15.22 -0.73 -3.95
N SER A 236 -16.08 -0.63 -2.93
CA SER A 236 -15.72 -0.10 -1.60
C SER A 236 -16.02 -1.12 -0.51
N TYR A 237 -15.13 -1.20 0.46
CA TYR A 237 -15.25 -2.05 1.65
C TYR A 237 -15.05 -1.22 2.91
N ARG A 238 -16.04 -1.27 3.80
CA ARG A 238 -15.99 -0.67 5.14
C ARG A 238 -16.85 -1.47 6.08
N TYR A 239 -16.30 -1.86 7.21
CA TYR A 239 -16.99 -2.63 8.24
C TYR A 239 -16.74 -1.97 9.60
N ASP A 240 -17.80 -1.52 10.25
CA ASP A 240 -17.67 -0.82 11.53
C ASP A 240 -17.71 -1.81 12.73
N GLY A 241 -18.31 -3.00 12.58
CA GLY A 241 -18.34 -4.09 13.57
C GLY A 241 -17.07 -4.96 13.59
N GLY A 242 -16.20 -4.78 12.60
CA GLY A 242 -14.88 -5.41 12.57
C GLY A 242 -14.92 -6.94 12.54
N ILE A 243 -14.14 -7.59 13.42
CA ILE A 243 -14.01 -9.06 13.46
C ILE A 243 -15.35 -9.75 13.74
N SER A 244 -16.28 -9.14 14.44
CA SER A 244 -17.62 -9.72 14.67
C SER A 244 -18.40 -9.84 13.36
N GLU A 245 -18.41 -8.81 12.53
CA GLU A 245 -19.01 -8.84 11.20
C GLU A 245 -18.28 -9.83 10.28
N PHE A 246 -16.95 -9.99 10.45
CA PHE A 246 -16.19 -10.97 9.68
C PHE A 246 -16.60 -12.42 9.98
N VAL A 247 -16.87 -12.74 11.25
CA VAL A 247 -17.36 -14.06 11.64
C VAL A 247 -18.74 -14.32 11.03
N GLU A 248 -19.64 -13.34 11.06
CA GLU A 248 -20.95 -13.42 10.43
C GLU A 248 -20.86 -13.58 8.91
N TYR A 249 -19.94 -12.84 8.26
CA TYR A 249 -19.68 -12.96 6.84
C TYR A 249 -19.16 -14.35 6.44
N LEU A 250 -18.33 -14.98 7.27
CA LEU A 250 -17.79 -16.33 7.02
C LEU A 250 -18.78 -17.45 7.31
N ALA A 251 -19.82 -17.15 8.06
CA ALA A 251 -20.84 -18.13 8.40
C ALA A 251 -21.76 -18.40 7.22
N ASN A 252 -21.73 -19.63 6.71
CA ASN A 252 -22.59 -20.03 5.60
C ASN A 252 -23.99 -20.42 6.05
N ASP A 253 -24.17 -20.80 7.33
CA ASP A 253 -25.41 -21.29 7.91
C ASP A 253 -25.96 -20.33 8.95
N ALA A 254 -27.27 -20.44 9.24
CA ALA A 254 -27.89 -19.68 10.33
C ALA A 254 -27.22 -20.02 11.67
N PRO A 255 -26.82 -19.02 12.47
CA PRO A 255 -26.18 -19.26 13.75
C PRO A 255 -27.15 -19.92 14.74
N VAL A 256 -26.63 -20.85 15.55
CA VAL A 256 -27.40 -21.46 16.65
C VAL A 256 -27.52 -20.51 17.85
N THR A 257 -26.51 -19.65 18.00
CA THR A 257 -26.47 -18.64 19.07
C THR A 257 -25.95 -17.31 18.50
N ASP A 258 -26.10 -16.24 19.25
CA ASP A 258 -25.46 -14.96 18.93
C ASP A 258 -23.92 -15.10 18.89
N THR A 259 -23.27 -14.24 18.12
CA THR A 259 -21.80 -14.16 18.07
C THR A 259 -21.25 -13.67 19.41
N TRP A 260 -20.37 -14.43 20.02
CA TRP A 260 -19.73 -14.07 21.28
C TRP A 260 -18.34 -13.48 21.03
N ARG A 261 -18.11 -12.29 21.55
CA ARG A 261 -16.80 -11.64 21.55
C ARG A 261 -16.20 -11.69 22.95
N ILE A 262 -15.04 -12.32 23.09
CA ILE A 262 -14.28 -12.36 24.33
C ILE A 262 -13.00 -11.59 24.09
N GLN A 263 -12.79 -10.53 24.88
CA GLN A 263 -11.60 -9.68 24.82
C GLN A 263 -10.89 -9.72 26.15
N GLY A 264 -9.57 -9.91 26.15
CA GLY A 264 -8.73 -9.91 27.32
C GLY A 264 -7.46 -9.11 27.09
N GLU A 265 -7.04 -8.35 28.10
CA GLU A 265 -5.74 -7.65 28.10
C GLU A 265 -4.76 -8.44 28.95
N GLY A 266 -3.57 -8.70 28.40
CA GLY A 266 -2.44 -9.33 29.11
C GLY A 266 -1.21 -8.43 29.08
N THR A 267 -0.22 -8.76 29.93
CA THR A 267 1.01 -7.96 30.09
C THR A 267 1.79 -7.78 28.79
N PHE A 268 1.57 -8.62 27.78
CA PHE A 268 2.33 -8.64 26.52
C PHE A 268 1.51 -8.62 25.24
N LYS A 269 0.22 -8.94 25.29
CA LYS A 269 -0.65 -8.96 24.09
C LYS A 269 -2.12 -8.84 24.48
N GLU A 270 -2.85 -8.04 23.73
CA GLU A 270 -4.31 -8.11 23.67
C GLU A 270 -4.70 -9.35 22.85
N THR A 271 -5.62 -10.15 23.38
CA THR A 271 -6.15 -11.32 22.68
C THR A 271 -7.65 -11.19 22.55
N VAL A 272 -8.14 -11.21 21.31
CA VAL A 272 -9.58 -11.28 21.01
C VAL A 272 -9.90 -12.68 20.53
N CYS A 273 -10.88 -13.32 21.14
CA CYS A 273 -11.39 -14.61 20.71
C CYS A 273 -12.86 -14.45 20.29
N LEU A 274 -13.17 -14.96 19.11
CA LEU A 274 -14.53 -14.99 18.58
C LEU A 274 -14.98 -16.44 18.48
N LEU A 275 -16.15 -16.73 19.04
CA LEU A 275 -16.77 -18.02 18.94
C LEU A 275 -18.05 -17.90 18.12
N TYR A 276 -18.10 -18.68 17.05
CA TYR A 276 -19.30 -18.88 16.24
C TYR A 276 -19.70 -20.34 16.30
N THR A 277 -20.98 -20.59 16.54
CA THR A 277 -21.51 -21.97 16.57
C THR A 277 -22.54 -22.12 15.47
N SER A 278 -22.32 -23.10 14.59
CA SER A 278 -23.30 -23.56 13.61
C SER A 278 -23.81 -24.94 13.97
N PRO A 279 -24.98 -25.38 13.46
CA PRO A 279 -25.44 -26.74 13.65
C PRO A 279 -24.40 -27.73 13.13
N SER A 280 -24.04 -28.73 13.94
CA SER A 280 -23.24 -29.84 13.46
C SER A 280 -24.04 -30.65 12.43
N PRO A 281 -23.39 -31.24 11.40
CA PRO A 281 -24.07 -32.19 10.50
C PRO A 281 -24.78 -33.35 11.24
N ARG A 282 -24.37 -33.65 12.47
CA ARG A 282 -25.03 -34.63 13.34
C ARG A 282 -26.34 -34.12 13.94
N ASP A 283 -26.47 -32.81 14.17
CA ASP A 283 -27.66 -32.21 14.76
C ASP A 283 -28.79 -32.06 13.73
N LEU A 284 -28.44 -32.05 12.43
CA LEU A 284 -29.39 -32.02 11.31
C LEU A 284 -29.97 -33.39 10.95
N SER A 285 -29.44 -34.48 11.51
CA SER A 285 -29.87 -35.85 11.19
C SER A 285 -30.97 -36.39 12.11
N THR A 286 -31.50 -35.58 13.05
CA THR A 286 -32.49 -35.99 14.06
C THR A 286 -33.84 -35.33 13.92
N SER A 287 -34.16 -34.75 12.77
CA SER A 287 -35.49 -34.19 12.46
C SER A 287 -36.23 -34.97 11.40
#